data_82c4575f7dcd6719e4233fdc18763d01
#
_entry.id   82c4575f7dcd6719e4233fdc18763d01
#
_cell.length_a   1.000
_cell.length_b   1.000
_cell.length_c   1.000
_cell.angle_alpha   90.00
_cell.angle_beta   90.00
_cell.angle_gamma   90.00
#
_symmetry.space_group_name_H-M   'P 1'
#
loop_
_entity.id
_entity.type
_entity.pdbx_description
1 polymer ?
#
loop_
_entity_poly.entity_id
_entity_poly.type
_entity_poly.pdbx_seq_one_letter_code
_entity_poly.pdbx_strand_id
1 'polypeptide(L)'
;MQEVNNSTDSVRNHNVGNSDYAKHKIQPWDVWIEFQLNPFDADLAKRTLRTKAEGGMTQNEARKLDYEKIVHIASERIRQIKTGVTWPVAVLEPTGARVDEIIDEYKLCPKDAMILDNILMKETTDGGRIKQYEAVICYAKERIAELNPLIAEEKKQAQYKKAWPDKRDIIIENAARTINDCLKKISAEQSTYKHITKSMESLLNEIASKDQLDLFNH
;
A
#
# COMPACT_ATOMS: atom_id res chain seq x y z
N MET A 1 10.93 -38.99 20.66
CA MET A 1 11.00 -37.55 20.37
C MET A 1 10.02 -37.30 19.24
N GLN A 2 8.86 -36.73 19.53
CA GLN A 2 7.91 -36.33 18.49
C GLN A 2 8.36 -34.95 17.96
N GLU A 3 8.58 -34.88 16.67
CA GLU A 3 8.78 -33.62 15.97
C GLU A 3 7.53 -32.74 16.16
N VAL A 4 7.70 -31.64 16.85
CA VAL A 4 6.70 -30.57 16.92
C VAL A 4 6.70 -29.92 15.54
N ASN A 5 5.79 -30.38 14.69
CA ASN A 5 5.54 -29.74 13.39
C ASN A 5 5.19 -28.27 13.62
N ASN A 6 6.06 -27.38 13.14
CA ASN A 6 5.92 -25.93 13.16
C ASN A 6 4.71 -25.48 12.34
N SER A 7 3.52 -25.56 12.92
CA SER A 7 2.29 -25.01 12.32
C SER A 7 2.23 -23.47 12.37
N THR A 8 3.21 -22.82 13.01
CA THR A 8 3.31 -21.37 13.13
C THR A 8 3.66 -20.66 11.82
N ASP A 9 4.36 -21.32 10.90
CA ASP A 9 4.70 -20.74 9.59
C ASP A 9 3.47 -20.49 8.70
N SER A 10 2.42 -21.29 8.85
CA SER A 10 1.22 -21.15 8.01
C SER A 10 0.44 -19.86 8.29
N VAL A 11 0.40 -19.39 9.55
CA VAL A 11 -0.30 -18.16 9.93
C VAL A 11 0.41 -16.93 9.42
N ARG A 12 1.75 -16.91 9.47
CA ARG A 12 2.57 -15.79 8.95
C ARG A 12 2.48 -15.65 7.44
N ASN A 13 2.33 -16.76 6.73
CA ASN A 13 2.25 -16.80 5.28
C ASN A 13 0.82 -16.59 4.74
N HIS A 14 -0.18 -16.52 5.63
CA HIS A 14 -1.58 -16.37 5.24
C HIS A 14 -2.15 -15.05 5.73
N ASN A 15 -2.23 -14.07 4.82
CA ASN A 15 -2.90 -12.81 5.09
C ASN A 15 -4.39 -12.90 4.74
N VAL A 16 -5.24 -12.62 5.72
CA VAL A 16 -6.65 -12.38 5.47
C VAL A 16 -6.79 -10.98 4.87
N GLY A 17 -7.27 -10.92 3.63
CA GLY A 17 -7.38 -9.67 2.87
C GLY A 17 -6.13 -9.39 2.01
N ASN A 18 -6.04 -8.15 1.58
CA ASN A 18 -5.04 -7.72 0.59
C ASN A 18 -3.76 -7.11 1.20
N SER A 19 -3.39 -7.39 2.45
CA SER A 19 -2.17 -6.87 3.04
C SER A 19 -0.94 -7.61 2.48
N ASP A 20 0.18 -6.95 2.37
CA ASP A 20 1.45 -7.52 1.87
C ASP A 20 2.42 -7.89 2.99
N TYR A 21 1.96 -7.82 4.25
CA TYR A 21 2.79 -8.09 5.42
C TYR A 21 3.44 -9.49 5.42
N ALA A 22 2.78 -10.50 4.82
CA ALA A 22 3.36 -11.84 4.69
C ALA A 22 4.64 -11.88 3.82
N LYS A 23 4.92 -10.84 3.04
CA LYS A 23 6.12 -10.74 2.21
C LYS A 23 7.34 -10.27 3.01
N HIS A 24 7.11 -9.69 4.21
CA HIS A 24 8.16 -9.13 5.04
C HIS A 24 8.59 -10.14 6.10
N LYS A 25 9.90 -10.26 6.31
CA LYS A 25 10.47 -11.08 7.40
C LYS A 25 10.08 -10.55 8.76
N ILE A 26 10.05 -9.22 8.89
CA ILE A 26 9.64 -8.50 10.09
C ILE A 26 8.26 -7.93 9.80
N GLN A 27 7.23 -8.41 10.50
CA GLN A 27 5.86 -7.93 10.33
C GLN A 27 5.55 -6.85 11.37
N PRO A 28 4.55 -5.96 11.14
CA PRO A 28 4.25 -4.89 12.09
C PRO A 28 3.97 -5.39 13.53
N TRP A 29 3.34 -6.55 13.68
CA TRP A 29 3.10 -7.14 15.01
C TRP A 29 4.37 -7.64 15.70
N ASP A 30 5.43 -8.07 14.96
CA ASP A 30 6.72 -8.39 15.56
C ASP A 30 7.31 -7.13 16.21
N VAL A 31 7.22 -6.00 15.51
CA VAL A 31 7.64 -4.68 16.01
C VAL A 31 6.82 -4.32 17.27
N TRP A 32 5.49 -4.52 17.25
CA TRP A 32 4.65 -4.20 18.40
C TRP A 32 5.02 -4.99 19.64
N ILE A 33 5.24 -6.30 19.49
CA ILE A 33 5.58 -7.21 20.59
C ILE A 33 6.99 -6.91 21.10
N GLU A 34 7.96 -6.81 20.19
CA GLU A 34 9.37 -6.61 20.53
C GLU A 34 9.62 -5.29 21.25
N PHE A 35 9.00 -4.21 20.77
CA PHE A 35 9.14 -2.88 21.36
C PHE A 35 8.07 -2.58 22.43
N GLN A 36 7.21 -3.55 22.76
CA GLN A 36 6.11 -3.43 23.73
C GLN A 36 5.32 -2.13 23.51
N LEU A 37 4.88 -1.91 22.28
CA LEU A 37 4.18 -0.68 21.91
C LEU A 37 2.80 -0.62 22.55
N ASN A 38 2.42 0.55 23.10
CA ASN A 38 1.03 0.79 23.44
C ASN A 38 0.18 0.86 22.14
N PRO A 39 -1.15 0.76 22.22
CA PRO A 39 -2.01 0.73 21.05
C PRO A 39 -1.85 1.89 20.08
N PHE A 40 -1.52 3.08 20.58
CA PHE A 40 -1.31 4.27 19.74
C PHE A 40 0.01 4.19 18.99
N ASP A 41 1.10 3.86 19.68
CA ASP A 41 2.43 3.70 19.06
C ASP A 41 2.42 2.53 18.06
N ALA A 42 1.68 1.45 18.37
CA ALA A 42 1.48 0.34 17.46
C ALA A 42 0.77 0.76 16.16
N ASP A 43 -0.28 1.60 16.25
CA ASP A 43 -0.96 2.11 15.05
C ASP A 43 -0.10 3.11 14.28
N LEU A 44 0.69 3.96 14.96
CA LEU A 44 1.68 4.83 14.32
C LEU A 44 2.72 4.01 13.55
N ALA A 45 3.33 3.01 14.19
CA ALA A 45 4.32 2.13 13.55
C ALA A 45 3.71 1.39 12.36
N LYS A 46 2.50 0.81 12.50
CA LYS A 46 1.80 0.14 11.40
C LYS A 46 1.61 1.05 10.19
N ARG A 47 1.19 2.31 10.40
CA ARG A 47 0.98 3.26 9.32
C ARG A 47 2.27 3.67 8.64
N THR A 48 3.35 3.81 9.43
CA THR A 48 4.68 4.11 8.90
C THR A 48 5.20 2.97 8.01
N LEU A 49 4.97 1.72 8.42
CA LEU A 49 5.40 0.51 7.71
C LEU A 49 4.48 0.09 6.57
N ARG A 50 3.33 0.74 6.39
CA ARG A 50 2.36 0.34 5.37
C ARG A 50 2.83 0.70 3.97
N THR A 51 2.84 -0.29 3.07
CA THR A 51 3.28 -0.14 1.67
C THR A 51 2.12 -0.16 0.68
N LYS A 52 0.92 -0.58 1.12
CA LYS A 52 -0.21 -0.85 0.23
C LYS A 52 -1.22 0.29 0.16
N ALA A 53 -1.72 0.54 -1.06
CA ALA A 53 -2.88 1.40 -1.29
C ALA A 53 -4.19 0.77 -0.80
N GLU A 54 -5.12 1.58 -0.28
CA GLU A 54 -6.50 1.17 -0.04
C GLU A 54 -7.28 1.14 -1.35
N GLY A 55 -8.35 0.30 -1.41
CA GLY A 55 -9.15 0.17 -2.63
C GLY A 55 -9.69 1.52 -3.12
N GLY A 56 -9.51 1.80 -4.40
CA GLY A 56 -9.96 3.03 -5.03
C GLY A 56 -9.05 4.24 -4.86
N MET A 57 -7.94 4.13 -4.12
CA MET A 57 -6.94 5.19 -3.96
C MET A 57 -5.68 4.88 -4.74
N THR A 58 -4.99 5.92 -5.23
CA THR A 58 -3.60 5.77 -5.68
C THR A 58 -2.68 5.49 -4.49
N GLN A 59 -1.47 5.01 -4.78
CA GLN A 59 -0.47 4.77 -3.73
C GLN A 59 -0.16 6.07 -2.94
N ASN A 60 -0.05 7.19 -3.63
CA ASN A 60 0.24 8.48 -3.01
C ASN A 60 -0.94 8.99 -2.17
N GLU A 61 -2.18 8.80 -2.60
CA GLU A 61 -3.37 9.16 -1.82
C GLU A 61 -3.48 8.33 -0.53
N ALA A 62 -3.27 7.01 -0.63
CA ALA A 62 -3.29 6.13 0.54
C ALA A 62 -2.16 6.49 1.52
N ARG A 63 -0.97 6.78 1.02
CA ARG A 63 0.17 7.17 1.83
C ARG A 63 -0.07 8.52 2.53
N LYS A 64 -0.63 9.50 1.82
CA LYS A 64 -1.04 10.78 2.42
C LYS A 64 -2.04 10.57 3.55
N LEU A 65 -3.07 9.74 3.34
CA LEU A 65 -4.07 9.43 4.37
C LEU A 65 -3.43 8.79 5.61
N ASP A 66 -2.43 7.92 5.43
CA ASP A 66 -1.70 7.34 6.56
C ASP A 66 -0.94 8.42 7.34
N TYR A 67 -0.27 9.39 6.69
CA TYR A 67 0.38 10.51 7.41
C TYR A 67 -0.62 11.43 8.09
N GLU A 68 -1.79 11.70 7.52
CA GLU A 68 -2.86 12.47 8.18
C GLU A 68 -3.32 11.77 9.46
N LYS A 69 -3.47 10.44 9.43
CA LYS A 69 -3.79 9.63 10.61
C LYS A 69 -2.64 9.64 11.63
N ILE A 70 -1.38 9.58 11.19
CA ILE A 70 -0.20 9.70 12.06
C ILE A 70 -0.23 11.04 12.80
N VAL A 71 -0.46 12.15 12.10
CA VAL A 71 -0.58 13.49 12.72
C VAL A 71 -1.69 13.50 13.77
N HIS A 72 -2.86 12.94 13.44
CA HIS A 72 -4.00 12.90 14.37
C HIS A 72 -3.69 12.10 15.65
N ILE A 73 -3.15 10.88 15.51
CA ILE A 73 -2.85 9.98 16.62
C ILE A 73 -1.75 10.58 17.51
N ALA A 74 -0.68 11.09 16.92
CA ALA A 74 0.42 11.72 17.67
C ALA A 74 -0.07 12.98 18.42
N SER A 75 -0.95 13.79 17.83
CA SER A 75 -1.55 14.95 18.48
C SER A 75 -2.42 14.55 19.67
N GLU A 76 -3.21 13.47 19.53
CA GLU A 76 -4.03 12.93 20.62
C GLU A 76 -3.13 12.40 21.76
N ARG A 77 -2.01 11.76 21.45
CA ARG A 77 -1.04 11.32 22.46
C ARG A 77 -0.44 12.49 23.25
N ILE A 78 -0.06 13.57 22.57
CA ILE A 78 0.40 14.79 23.23
C ILE A 78 -0.68 15.33 24.18
N ARG A 79 -1.94 15.39 23.73
CA ARG A 79 -3.06 15.83 24.57
C ARG A 79 -3.21 14.95 25.81
N GLN A 80 -3.17 13.63 25.64
CA GLN A 80 -3.29 12.67 26.75
C GLN A 80 -2.17 12.85 27.78
N ILE A 81 -0.91 12.95 27.35
CA ILE A 81 0.22 13.19 28.25
C ILE A 81 0.03 14.49 29.03
N LYS A 82 -0.33 15.58 28.34
CA LYS A 82 -0.59 16.89 28.99
C LYS A 82 -1.75 16.87 29.98
N THR A 83 -2.69 15.94 29.83
CA THR A 83 -3.83 15.78 30.76
C THR A 83 -3.61 14.69 31.82
N GLY A 84 -2.40 14.14 31.93
CA GLY A 84 -2.05 13.14 32.93
C GLY A 84 -2.54 11.72 32.61
N VAL A 85 -3.01 11.47 31.38
CA VAL A 85 -3.33 10.11 30.93
C VAL A 85 -2.03 9.41 30.50
N THR A 86 -1.51 8.57 31.39
CA THR A 86 -0.26 7.83 31.16
C THR A 86 -0.55 6.39 30.74
N TRP A 87 0.23 5.91 29.76
CA TRP A 87 0.34 4.50 29.44
C TRP A 87 1.68 3.98 29.96
N PRO A 88 1.74 2.76 30.49
CA PRO A 88 3.01 2.17 30.89
C PRO A 88 4.00 2.24 29.72
N VAL A 89 5.15 2.82 29.96
CA VAL A 89 6.27 2.80 29.01
C VAL A 89 7.07 1.55 29.33
N ALA A 90 7.16 0.63 28.40
CA ALA A 90 8.08 -0.49 28.56
C ALA A 90 9.51 0.07 28.55
N VAL A 91 10.24 -0.26 29.57
CA VAL A 91 11.68 0.05 29.67
C VAL A 91 12.42 -1.07 28.96
N LEU A 92 12.29 -1.13 27.66
CA LEU A 92 13.19 -1.94 26.84
C LEU A 92 14.10 -0.94 26.13
N GLU A 93 15.39 -1.17 26.21
CA GLU A 93 16.36 -0.48 25.37
C GLU A 93 16.48 -1.26 24.06
N PRO A 94 15.71 -0.91 23.02
CA PRO A 94 15.92 -1.53 21.72
C PRO A 94 17.32 -1.14 21.26
N THR A 95 18.05 -2.08 20.71
CA THR A 95 19.32 -1.75 20.07
C THR A 95 19.05 -0.96 18.80
N GLY A 96 19.79 0.11 18.55
CA GLY A 96 19.67 0.87 17.29
C GLY A 96 19.79 -0.03 16.06
N ALA A 97 20.59 -1.10 16.13
CA ALA A 97 20.73 -2.10 15.07
C ALA A 97 19.39 -2.74 14.68
N ARG A 98 18.47 -2.96 15.65
CA ARG A 98 17.15 -3.55 15.34
C ARG A 98 16.21 -2.59 14.63
N VAL A 99 16.30 -1.31 14.93
CA VAL A 99 15.55 -0.27 14.21
C VAL A 99 16.05 -0.17 12.77
N ASP A 100 17.37 -0.20 12.56
CA ASP A 100 17.98 -0.19 11.23
C ASP A 100 17.53 -1.40 10.37
N GLU A 101 17.47 -2.60 10.96
CA GLU A 101 16.94 -3.80 10.27
C GLU A 101 15.49 -3.61 9.79
N ILE A 102 14.63 -2.96 10.58
CA ILE A 102 13.24 -2.68 10.19
C ILE A 102 13.20 -1.64 9.06
N ILE A 103 14.02 -0.59 9.17
CA ILE A 103 14.13 0.46 8.15
C ILE A 103 14.55 -0.15 6.80
N ASP A 104 15.54 -1.03 6.81
CA ASP A 104 16.06 -1.70 5.63
C ASP A 104 15.05 -2.68 5.03
N GLU A 105 14.38 -3.50 5.86
CA GLU A 105 13.36 -4.46 5.41
C GLU A 105 12.22 -3.76 4.66
N TYR A 106 11.75 -2.61 5.19
CA TYR A 106 10.65 -1.84 4.60
C TYR A 106 11.12 -0.79 3.61
N LYS A 107 12.42 -0.63 3.39
CA LYS A 107 13.04 0.38 2.51
C LYS A 107 12.48 1.77 2.78
N LEU A 108 12.42 2.14 4.05
CA LEU A 108 11.83 3.41 4.46
C LEU A 108 12.66 4.58 3.92
N CYS A 109 11.97 5.61 3.44
CA CYS A 109 12.66 6.86 3.14
C CYS A 109 13.16 7.54 4.44
N PRO A 110 14.13 8.47 4.36
CA PRO A 110 14.71 9.07 5.57
C PRO A 110 13.68 9.66 6.55
N LYS A 111 12.62 10.30 6.06
CA LYS A 111 11.58 10.87 6.92
C LYS A 111 10.71 9.80 7.58
N ASP A 112 10.40 8.73 6.88
CA ASP A 112 9.66 7.59 7.44
C ASP A 112 10.51 6.86 8.49
N ALA A 113 11.83 6.74 8.26
CA ALA A 113 12.77 6.21 9.22
C ALA A 113 12.80 7.08 10.50
N MET A 114 12.83 8.41 10.36
CA MET A 114 12.78 9.32 11.50
C MET A 114 11.45 9.24 12.26
N ILE A 115 10.31 9.06 11.57
CA ILE A 115 9.02 8.81 12.23
C ILE A 115 9.10 7.53 13.06
N LEU A 116 9.59 6.44 12.46
CA LEU A 116 9.67 5.14 13.12
C LEU A 116 10.62 5.20 14.32
N ASP A 117 11.79 5.79 14.17
CA ASP A 117 12.78 5.95 15.24
C ASP A 117 12.18 6.68 16.45
N ASN A 118 11.50 7.81 16.24
CA ASN A 118 10.83 8.55 17.31
C ASN A 118 9.67 7.78 17.99
N ILE A 119 9.11 6.77 17.33
CA ILE A 119 8.09 5.89 17.92
C ILE A 119 8.74 4.77 18.74
N LEU A 120 9.82 4.19 18.26
CA LEU A 120 10.46 3.01 18.84
C LEU A 120 11.44 3.35 19.95
N MET A 121 12.23 4.42 19.80
CA MET A 121 13.21 4.92 20.77
C MET A 121 12.51 5.80 21.80
N LYS A 122 12.01 5.17 22.88
CA LYS A 122 11.09 5.84 23.82
C LYS A 122 11.83 6.66 24.88
N GLU A 123 11.53 7.95 24.93
CA GLU A 123 11.87 8.79 26.05
C GLU A 123 11.08 8.41 27.32
N THR A 124 11.72 8.44 28.47
CA THR A 124 11.12 8.05 29.75
C THR A 124 10.33 9.18 30.42
N THR A 125 10.61 10.43 30.04
CA THR A 125 9.95 11.61 30.58
C THR A 125 8.79 12.06 29.71
N ASP A 126 7.74 12.60 30.32
CA ASP A 126 6.59 13.15 29.59
C ASP A 126 7.02 14.27 28.62
N GLY A 127 7.94 15.15 29.05
CA GLY A 127 8.47 16.20 28.20
C GLY A 127 9.26 15.68 27.01
N GLY A 128 10.06 14.63 27.18
CA GLY A 128 10.77 13.95 26.11
C GLY A 128 9.81 13.29 25.12
N ARG A 129 8.81 12.58 25.63
CA ARG A 129 7.79 11.92 24.78
C ARG A 129 6.96 12.91 23.97
N ILE A 130 6.60 14.06 24.57
CA ILE A 130 5.91 15.13 23.83
C ILE A 130 6.77 15.59 22.67
N LYS A 131 8.07 15.83 22.87
CA LYS A 131 9.00 16.24 21.81
C LYS A 131 9.11 15.19 20.70
N GLN A 132 9.13 13.90 21.06
CA GLN A 132 9.12 12.80 20.06
C GLN A 132 7.86 12.83 19.20
N TYR A 133 6.66 12.95 19.80
CA TYR A 133 5.43 13.06 19.02
C TYR A 133 5.36 14.37 18.20
N GLU A 134 5.91 15.47 18.69
CA GLU A 134 6.04 16.71 17.91
C GLU A 134 6.95 16.50 16.69
N ALA A 135 8.05 15.76 16.82
CA ALA A 135 8.92 15.38 15.70
C ALA A 135 8.18 14.47 14.70
N VAL A 136 7.45 13.45 15.19
CA VAL A 136 6.61 12.58 14.34
C VAL A 136 5.60 13.41 13.53
N ILE A 137 4.93 14.37 14.17
CA ILE A 137 3.99 15.27 13.48
C ILE A 137 4.69 16.11 12.43
N CYS A 138 5.87 16.64 12.74
CA CYS A 138 6.64 17.45 11.80
C CYS A 138 6.99 16.66 10.53
N TYR A 139 7.63 15.51 10.67
CA TYR A 139 8.00 14.67 9.54
C TYR A 139 6.79 14.19 8.75
N ALA A 140 5.69 13.80 9.42
CA ALA A 140 4.47 13.41 8.73
C ALA A 140 3.86 14.55 7.90
N LYS A 141 3.85 15.77 8.40
CA LYS A 141 3.39 16.96 7.66
C LYS A 141 4.29 17.28 6.46
N GLU A 142 5.60 17.11 6.61
CA GLU A 142 6.52 17.27 5.48
C GLU A 142 6.25 16.23 4.39
N ARG A 143 5.99 14.97 4.76
CA ARG A 143 5.60 13.92 3.80
C ARG A 143 4.28 14.24 3.10
N ILE A 144 3.29 14.77 3.81
CA ILE A 144 2.03 15.25 3.21
C ILE A 144 2.31 16.35 2.18
N ALA A 145 3.17 17.30 2.51
CA ALA A 145 3.53 18.39 1.60
C ALA A 145 4.23 17.89 0.33
N GLU A 146 5.10 16.88 0.43
CA GLU A 146 5.75 16.23 -0.71
C GLU A 146 4.77 15.47 -1.60
N LEU A 147 3.76 14.82 -1.02
CA LEU A 147 2.79 14.03 -1.75
C LEU A 147 1.71 14.86 -2.46
N ASN A 148 1.37 16.03 -1.95
CA ASN A 148 0.32 16.87 -2.51
C ASN A 148 0.53 17.20 -4.02
N PRO A 149 1.70 17.66 -4.48
CA PRO A 149 1.93 17.92 -5.90
C PRO A 149 1.88 16.63 -6.75
N LEU A 150 2.34 15.50 -6.23
CA LEU A 150 2.31 14.21 -6.92
C LEU A 150 0.86 13.75 -7.14
N ILE A 151 0.02 13.84 -6.11
CA ILE A 151 -1.41 13.51 -6.20
C ILE A 151 -2.13 14.43 -7.18
N ALA A 152 -1.80 15.73 -7.18
CA ALA A 152 -2.39 16.68 -8.11
C ALA A 152 -2.04 16.34 -9.56
N GLU A 153 -0.80 15.94 -9.82
CA GLU A 153 -0.36 15.52 -11.15
C GLU A 153 -1.00 14.20 -11.58
N GLU A 154 -1.09 13.20 -10.69
CA GLU A 154 -1.80 11.93 -10.96
C GLU A 154 -3.26 12.18 -11.35
N LYS A 155 -3.96 13.05 -10.63
CA LYS A 155 -5.34 13.44 -10.93
C LYS A 155 -5.47 14.13 -12.29
N LYS A 156 -4.56 15.02 -12.61
CA LYS A 156 -4.50 15.70 -13.90
C LYS A 156 -4.29 14.68 -15.03
N GLN A 157 -3.35 13.75 -14.87
CA GLN A 157 -3.10 12.70 -15.86
C GLN A 157 -4.29 11.76 -16.03
N ALA A 158 -4.97 11.39 -14.92
CA ALA A 158 -6.18 10.57 -14.98
C ALA A 158 -7.32 11.28 -15.72
N GLN A 159 -7.50 12.60 -15.49
CA GLN A 159 -8.46 13.40 -16.21
C GLN A 159 -8.12 13.50 -17.70
N TYR A 160 -6.83 13.66 -18.02
CA TYR A 160 -6.35 13.72 -19.40
C TYR A 160 -6.59 12.40 -20.14
N LYS A 161 -6.28 11.26 -19.51
CA LYS A 161 -6.58 9.94 -20.07
C LYS A 161 -8.09 9.71 -20.28
N LYS A 162 -8.92 10.19 -19.36
CA LYS A 162 -10.38 10.10 -19.51
C LYS A 162 -10.93 10.98 -20.63
N ALA A 163 -10.36 12.19 -20.81
CA ALA A 163 -10.79 13.14 -21.84
C ALA A 163 -10.25 12.78 -23.23
N TRP A 164 -9.05 12.19 -23.27
CA TRP A 164 -8.33 11.83 -24.50
C TRP A 164 -7.80 10.40 -24.35
N PRO A 165 -8.67 9.39 -24.50
CA PRO A 165 -8.20 8.01 -24.53
C PRO A 165 -7.18 7.86 -25.65
N ASP A 166 -6.14 7.04 -25.44
CA ASP A 166 -5.10 6.80 -26.43
C ASP A 166 -5.78 6.38 -27.76
N LYS A 167 -5.26 6.87 -28.88
CA LYS A 167 -5.78 6.50 -30.19
C LYS A 167 -5.85 5.00 -30.39
N ARG A 168 -4.93 4.25 -29.75
CA ARG A 168 -4.95 2.78 -29.71
C ARG A 168 -6.20 2.23 -29.02
N ASP A 169 -6.55 2.77 -27.84
CA ASP A 169 -7.73 2.34 -27.07
C ASP A 169 -9.01 2.58 -27.88
N ILE A 170 -9.10 3.72 -28.60
CA ILE A 170 -10.22 4.03 -29.49
C ILE A 170 -10.29 3.04 -30.66
N ILE A 171 -9.15 2.69 -31.26
CA ILE A 171 -9.07 1.74 -32.37
C ILE A 171 -9.46 0.35 -31.90
N ILE A 172 -8.95 -0.11 -30.74
CA ILE A 172 -9.26 -1.42 -30.15
C ILE A 172 -10.75 -1.48 -29.78
N GLU A 173 -11.29 -0.45 -29.14
CA GLU A 173 -12.71 -0.42 -28.76
C GLU A 173 -13.64 -0.40 -29.99
N ASN A 174 -13.29 0.35 -31.03
CA ASN A 174 -14.04 0.36 -32.29
C ASN A 174 -13.92 -0.97 -33.04
N ALA A 175 -12.75 -1.59 -33.06
CA ALA A 175 -12.56 -2.91 -33.64
C ALA A 175 -13.35 -3.98 -32.88
N ALA A 176 -13.30 -3.99 -31.55
CA ALA A 176 -14.07 -4.90 -30.70
C ALA A 176 -15.57 -4.75 -30.90
N ARG A 177 -16.08 -3.50 -31.03
CA ARG A 177 -17.49 -3.21 -31.30
C ARG A 177 -17.89 -3.75 -32.68
N THR A 178 -17.11 -3.47 -33.72
CA THR A 178 -17.36 -3.96 -35.07
C THR A 178 -17.38 -5.48 -35.15
N ILE A 179 -16.44 -6.16 -34.49
CA ILE A 179 -16.38 -7.60 -34.40
C ILE A 179 -17.63 -8.17 -33.68
N ASN A 180 -18.02 -7.57 -32.57
CA ASN A 180 -19.23 -8.00 -31.84
C ASN A 180 -20.50 -7.83 -32.67
N ASP A 181 -20.61 -6.76 -33.46
CA ASP A 181 -21.73 -6.55 -34.36
C ASP A 181 -21.74 -7.53 -35.50
N CYS A 182 -20.59 -7.88 -36.05
CA CYS A 182 -20.43 -8.95 -37.03
C CYS A 182 -20.82 -10.31 -36.45
N LEU A 183 -20.36 -10.64 -35.23
CA LEU A 183 -20.72 -11.88 -34.54
C LEU A 183 -22.22 -11.99 -34.28
N LYS A 184 -22.89 -10.89 -33.87
CA LYS A 184 -24.34 -10.83 -33.69
C LYS A 184 -25.09 -11.09 -35.03
N LYS A 185 -24.62 -10.52 -36.14
CA LYS A 185 -25.21 -10.76 -37.47
C LYS A 185 -25.05 -12.20 -37.90
N ILE A 186 -23.85 -12.77 -37.69
CA ILE A 186 -23.56 -14.19 -38.05
C ILE A 186 -24.40 -15.13 -37.17
N SER A 187 -24.61 -14.85 -35.88
CA SER A 187 -25.45 -15.70 -35.02
C SER A 187 -26.93 -15.62 -35.34
N ALA A 188 -27.40 -14.57 -35.99
CA ALA A 188 -28.79 -14.43 -36.43
C ALA A 188 -29.08 -15.20 -37.74
N GLU A 189 -28.06 -15.44 -38.54
CA GLU A 189 -28.16 -16.22 -39.79
C GLU A 189 -27.67 -17.66 -39.60
N GLN A 190 -28.51 -18.54 -39.13
CA GLN A 190 -28.27 -19.91 -38.68
C GLN A 190 -27.23 -20.76 -39.38
N SER A 191 -26.50 -21.51 -38.57
CA SER A 191 -25.86 -22.84 -38.71
C SER A 191 -24.69 -23.06 -39.69
N THR A 192 -24.52 -22.33 -40.78
CA THR A 192 -23.39 -22.53 -41.72
C THR A 192 -22.09 -21.86 -41.27
N TYR A 193 -22.14 -20.97 -40.32
CA TYR A 193 -21.03 -20.08 -39.93
C TYR A 193 -20.27 -20.50 -38.65
N LYS A 194 -20.60 -21.63 -38.04
CA LYS A 194 -19.94 -22.09 -36.77
C LYS A 194 -18.40 -22.17 -36.87
N HIS A 195 -17.90 -22.45 -38.05
CA HIS A 195 -16.45 -22.52 -38.30
C HIS A 195 -15.80 -21.14 -38.37
N ILE A 196 -16.48 -20.16 -38.94
CA ILE A 196 -15.98 -18.79 -39.07
C ILE A 196 -15.98 -18.10 -37.73
N THR A 197 -17.03 -18.28 -36.91
CA THR A 197 -17.10 -17.74 -35.53
C THR A 197 -15.94 -18.24 -34.68
N LYS A 198 -15.63 -19.53 -34.73
CA LYS A 198 -14.53 -20.11 -33.95
C LYS A 198 -13.15 -19.59 -34.40
N SER A 199 -12.98 -19.34 -35.71
CA SER A 199 -11.76 -18.78 -36.27
C SER A 199 -11.59 -17.29 -35.87
N MET A 200 -12.69 -16.52 -35.83
CA MET A 200 -12.67 -15.12 -35.42
C MET A 200 -12.40 -14.97 -33.90
N GLU A 201 -12.96 -15.86 -33.08
CA GLU A 201 -12.65 -15.91 -31.62
C GLU A 201 -11.17 -16.25 -31.39
N SER A 202 -10.61 -17.18 -32.19
CA SER A 202 -9.19 -17.52 -32.14
C SER A 202 -8.29 -16.34 -32.54
N LEU A 203 -8.65 -15.59 -33.55
CA LEU A 203 -7.94 -14.38 -34.00
C LEU A 203 -8.01 -13.25 -32.95
N LEU A 204 -9.16 -13.08 -32.32
CA LEU A 204 -9.31 -12.10 -31.21
C LEU A 204 -8.40 -12.44 -30.03
N ASN A 205 -8.33 -13.69 -29.64
CA ASN A 205 -7.46 -14.15 -28.57
C ASN A 205 -5.97 -14.01 -28.93
N GLU A 206 -5.63 -14.20 -30.21
CA GLU A 206 -4.25 -14.01 -30.70
C GLU A 206 -3.84 -12.52 -30.70
N ILE A 207 -4.74 -11.61 -31.09
CA ILE A 207 -4.52 -10.18 -31.04
C ILE A 207 -4.36 -9.72 -29.56
N ALA A 208 -5.25 -10.15 -28.67
CA ALA A 208 -5.18 -9.83 -27.25
C ALA A 208 -3.90 -10.36 -26.57
N SER A 209 -3.39 -11.51 -27.01
CA SER A 209 -2.13 -12.09 -26.48
C SER A 209 -0.88 -11.37 -27.01
N LYS A 210 -0.90 -10.87 -28.24
CA LYS A 210 0.22 -10.10 -28.83
C LYS A 210 0.35 -8.71 -28.19
N ASP A 211 -0.77 -8.04 -27.93
CA ASP A 211 -0.75 -6.76 -27.24
C ASP A 211 -0.22 -6.84 -25.78
N GLN A 212 -0.39 -8.01 -25.13
CA GLN A 212 0.24 -8.25 -23.82
C GLN A 212 1.76 -8.49 -23.93
N LEU A 213 2.25 -9.08 -24.99
CA LEU A 213 3.69 -9.36 -25.19
C LEU A 213 4.50 -8.10 -25.56
N ASP A 214 3.91 -7.17 -26.30
CA ASP A 214 4.59 -5.91 -26.67
C ASP A 214 4.68 -4.91 -25.52
N LEU A 215 3.84 -5.04 -24.47
CA LEU A 215 3.91 -4.22 -23.25
C LEU A 215 5.05 -4.60 -22.29
N PHE A 216 5.68 -5.77 -22.47
CA PHE A 216 6.78 -6.23 -21.62
C PHE A 216 8.17 -6.09 -22.26
N ASN A 217 8.27 -5.60 -23.52
CA ASN A 217 9.52 -5.48 -24.27
C ASN A 217 9.99 -4.02 -24.48
N HIS A 218 9.48 -3.05 -23.68
CA HIS A 218 9.96 -1.67 -23.68
C HIS A 218 10.28 -1.15 -22.27
#